data_8b7b703da095395f744fe221fb5a1f08
#
_entry.id   8b7b703da095395f744fe221fb5a1f08
#
_cell.length_a   1.000
_cell.length_b   1.000
_cell.length_c   1.000
_cell.angle_alpha   90.00
_cell.angle_beta   90.00
_cell.angle_gamma   90.00
#
_symmetry.space_group_name_H-M   'P 1'
#
loop_
_entity.id
_entity.type
_entity.pdbx_description
1 polymer ?
#
loop_
_entity_poly.entity_id
_entity_poly.type
_entity_poly.pdbx_seq_one_letter_code
_entity_poly.pdbx_strand_id
1 'polypeptide(L)'
;MKVAIVGASGAVGQEFLRILAERNFPMDELVLFGSERSAGRKYIFKGQEIEVKLLQHNDDFKDVDIAFTSAGAGTSKEFAETITKYGAVMIDNSSAFRMDDDVPLVVPECNAEDALNRPRGIIANPNCTTIMMVVVLQPLENISHIKRIHVASYQSASGAGAAAMAELQQQYKEMVEEGEVKTIKKFAHQLAYNVIPQIDVFQPNGYTKEEMKMYNETRKIMHTDAKCSAMCVRVSSLRSHSESVWIETERPISVEEAQKAIAAAPGCTLKDDPTTLTYPMPLETAGKDDVYVGRIRKDLSDENGLTFWLSGDQIRKGAALNAVQIAEYLVKVGNVK
;
A
#
# COMPACT_ATOMS: atom_id res chain seq x y z
N MET A 1 -17.83 -2.67 18.96
CA MET A 1 -17.36 -1.84 17.82
C MET A 1 -17.96 -2.36 16.52
N LYS A 2 -18.50 -1.46 15.69
CA LYS A 2 -19.06 -1.76 14.37
C LYS A 2 -18.12 -1.28 13.28
N VAL A 3 -17.76 -2.16 12.34
CA VAL A 3 -16.83 -1.90 11.25
C VAL A 3 -17.55 -1.96 9.91
N ALA A 4 -17.23 -1.03 9.01
CA ALA A 4 -17.73 -1.02 7.65
C ALA A 4 -16.58 -1.21 6.64
N ILE A 5 -16.82 -1.91 5.53
CA ILE A 5 -15.92 -1.97 4.38
C ILE A 5 -16.66 -1.46 3.14
N VAL A 6 -16.19 -0.35 2.58
CA VAL A 6 -16.70 0.23 1.34
C VAL A 6 -15.80 -0.21 0.19
N GLY A 7 -16.39 -0.84 -0.82
CA GLY A 7 -15.66 -1.49 -1.90
C GLY A 7 -15.29 -2.95 -1.60
N ALA A 8 -16.10 -3.63 -0.79
CA ALA A 8 -15.86 -4.98 -0.30
C ALA A 8 -15.58 -6.03 -1.38
N SER A 9 -16.12 -5.88 -2.59
CA SER A 9 -15.94 -6.81 -3.70
C SER A 9 -14.62 -6.63 -4.49
N GLY A 10 -13.85 -5.58 -4.19
CA GLY A 10 -12.55 -5.33 -4.80
C GLY A 10 -11.42 -6.20 -4.21
N ALA A 11 -10.26 -6.22 -4.86
CA ALA A 11 -9.10 -7.01 -4.38
C ALA A 11 -8.68 -6.63 -2.96
N VAL A 12 -8.60 -5.32 -2.66
CA VAL A 12 -8.27 -4.81 -1.33
C VAL A 12 -9.43 -5.06 -0.35
N GLY A 13 -10.69 -4.92 -0.79
CA GLY A 13 -11.87 -5.22 0.03
C GLY A 13 -11.91 -6.68 0.50
N GLN A 14 -11.57 -7.60 -0.36
CA GLN A 14 -11.45 -9.03 -0.01
C GLN A 14 -10.26 -9.31 0.90
N GLU A 15 -9.16 -8.57 0.75
CA GLU A 15 -8.02 -8.70 1.65
C GLU A 15 -8.33 -8.13 3.04
N PHE A 16 -9.15 -7.06 3.17
CA PHE A 16 -9.65 -6.61 4.46
C PHE A 16 -10.38 -7.73 5.21
N LEU A 17 -11.27 -8.45 4.56
CA LEU A 17 -11.97 -9.57 5.19
C LEU A 17 -11.02 -10.63 5.75
N ARG A 18 -9.97 -10.98 4.96
CA ARG A 18 -8.96 -11.94 5.40
C ARG A 18 -8.15 -11.44 6.59
N ILE A 19 -7.60 -10.22 6.48
CA ILE A 19 -6.72 -9.65 7.51
C ILE A 19 -7.48 -9.41 8.82
N LEU A 20 -8.70 -8.87 8.77
CA LEU A 20 -9.53 -8.68 9.95
C LEU A 20 -9.86 -10.00 10.66
N ALA A 21 -10.04 -11.09 9.90
CA ALA A 21 -10.24 -12.43 10.46
C ALA A 21 -8.95 -13.02 11.04
N GLU A 22 -7.84 -12.98 10.30
CA GLU A 22 -6.52 -13.51 10.70
C GLU A 22 -6.00 -12.82 11.97
N ARG A 23 -6.17 -11.50 12.08
CA ARG A 23 -5.72 -10.69 13.21
C ARG A 23 -6.70 -10.65 14.38
N ASN A 24 -7.84 -11.33 14.25
CA ASN A 24 -8.92 -11.27 15.25
C ASN A 24 -9.25 -9.83 15.66
N PHE A 25 -9.35 -8.94 14.67
CA PHE A 25 -9.67 -7.54 14.91
C PHE A 25 -10.90 -7.41 15.82
N PRO A 26 -10.84 -6.59 16.90
CA PRO A 26 -11.92 -6.49 17.87
C PRO A 26 -13.11 -5.73 17.27
N MET A 27 -14.14 -6.48 16.84
CA MET A 27 -15.39 -5.93 16.33
C MET A 27 -16.56 -6.85 16.67
N ASP A 28 -17.73 -6.28 16.85
CA ASP A 28 -19.00 -6.99 17.15
C ASP A 28 -19.84 -7.15 15.88
N GLU A 29 -19.75 -6.20 14.96
CA GLU A 29 -20.53 -6.17 13.72
C GLU A 29 -19.67 -5.74 12.53
N LEU A 30 -19.86 -6.40 11.39
CA LEU A 30 -19.26 -6.05 10.12
C LEU A 30 -20.33 -5.79 9.07
N VAL A 31 -20.25 -4.65 8.39
CA VAL A 31 -21.15 -4.25 7.31
C VAL A 31 -20.35 -4.03 6.03
N LEU A 32 -20.84 -4.58 4.91
CA LEU A 32 -20.20 -4.48 3.61
C LEU A 32 -20.98 -3.56 2.69
N PHE A 33 -20.29 -2.66 2.00
CA PHE A 33 -20.88 -1.75 1.02
C PHE A 33 -20.19 -1.88 -0.34
N GLY A 34 -20.98 -1.69 -1.40
CA GLY A 34 -20.48 -1.71 -2.77
C GLY A 34 -21.38 -0.95 -3.74
N SER A 35 -20.98 -0.92 -5.00
CA SER A 35 -21.79 -0.36 -6.10
C SER A 35 -22.96 -1.28 -6.47
N GLU A 36 -23.86 -0.81 -7.34
CA GLU A 36 -24.97 -1.59 -7.89
C GLU A 36 -24.53 -2.96 -8.48
N ARG A 37 -23.33 -3.03 -9.08
CA ARG A 37 -22.79 -4.28 -9.63
C ARG A 37 -22.43 -5.32 -8.58
N SER A 38 -22.25 -4.91 -7.34
CA SER A 38 -21.82 -5.77 -6.24
C SER A 38 -22.85 -5.89 -5.11
N ALA A 39 -23.84 -5.03 -5.04
CA ALA A 39 -24.93 -5.12 -4.10
C ALA A 39 -25.66 -6.46 -4.21
N GLY A 40 -26.03 -7.07 -3.09
CA GLY A 40 -26.63 -8.40 -3.01
C GLY A 40 -25.63 -9.56 -3.07
N ARG A 41 -24.34 -9.33 -3.40
CA ARG A 41 -23.32 -10.38 -3.27
C ARG A 41 -23.07 -10.71 -1.82
N LYS A 42 -22.76 -11.96 -1.55
CA LYS A 42 -22.54 -12.46 -0.20
C LYS A 42 -21.13 -12.96 -0.03
N TYR A 43 -20.52 -12.68 1.10
CA TYR A 43 -19.19 -13.11 1.48
C TYR A 43 -19.20 -13.77 2.85
N ILE A 44 -18.38 -14.80 3.04
CA ILE A 44 -18.24 -15.47 4.33
C ILE A 44 -17.17 -14.77 5.14
N PHE A 45 -17.53 -14.34 6.34
CA PHE A 45 -16.62 -13.78 7.34
C PHE A 45 -16.78 -14.52 8.68
N LYS A 46 -15.72 -15.17 9.17
CA LYS A 46 -15.74 -16.00 10.41
C LYS A 46 -16.94 -16.95 10.46
N GLY A 47 -17.29 -17.59 9.33
CA GLY A 47 -18.39 -18.56 9.22
C GLY A 47 -19.79 -17.94 9.07
N GLN A 48 -19.93 -16.63 9.08
CA GLN A 48 -21.19 -15.92 8.84
C GLN A 48 -21.25 -15.37 7.43
N GLU A 49 -22.41 -15.47 6.81
CA GLU A 49 -22.68 -14.87 5.51
C GLU A 49 -23.07 -13.40 5.68
N ILE A 50 -22.35 -12.50 5.03
CA ILE A 50 -22.61 -11.06 5.06
C ILE A 50 -22.92 -10.59 3.64
N GLU A 51 -24.05 -9.94 3.47
CA GLU A 51 -24.49 -9.38 2.20
C GLU A 51 -23.92 -7.97 1.99
N VAL A 52 -23.50 -7.68 0.78
CA VAL A 52 -23.03 -6.36 0.37
C VAL A 52 -24.24 -5.45 0.14
N LYS A 53 -24.35 -4.40 0.92
CA LYS A 53 -25.36 -3.33 0.75
C LYS A 53 -24.95 -2.38 -0.37
N LEU A 54 -25.92 -1.78 -1.01
CA LEU A 54 -25.68 -0.68 -1.95
C LEU A 54 -25.19 0.55 -1.16
N LEU A 55 -24.05 1.13 -1.59
CA LEU A 55 -23.58 2.38 -1.02
C LEU A 55 -24.48 3.54 -1.47
N GLN A 56 -25.09 4.25 -0.53
CA GLN A 56 -26.04 5.33 -0.77
C GLN A 56 -25.88 6.46 0.27
N HIS A 57 -26.37 7.66 -0.06
CA HIS A 57 -26.50 8.76 0.89
C HIS A 57 -27.71 8.55 1.81
N ASN A 58 -27.48 7.78 2.87
CA ASN A 58 -28.50 7.44 3.87
C ASN A 58 -27.85 7.35 5.26
N ASP A 59 -28.56 6.78 6.23
CA ASP A 59 -28.10 6.68 7.62
C ASP A 59 -27.43 5.30 7.94
N ASP A 60 -27.02 4.52 6.96
CA ASP A 60 -26.41 3.20 7.16
C ASP A 60 -25.06 3.25 7.92
N PHE A 61 -24.40 4.40 7.97
CA PHE A 61 -23.20 4.61 8.76
C PHE A 61 -23.45 5.07 10.19
N LYS A 62 -24.73 5.18 10.61
CA LYS A 62 -25.06 5.38 12.00
C LYS A 62 -24.53 4.20 12.83
N ASP A 63 -23.89 4.50 13.95
CA ASP A 63 -23.26 3.54 14.85
C ASP A 63 -22.05 2.78 14.26
N VAL A 64 -21.55 3.17 13.08
CA VAL A 64 -20.25 2.70 12.56
C VAL A 64 -19.13 3.44 13.27
N ASP A 65 -18.17 2.70 13.82
CA ASP A 65 -16.99 3.27 14.50
C ASP A 65 -15.84 3.49 13.51
N ILE A 66 -15.57 2.50 12.64
CA ILE A 66 -14.50 2.54 11.64
C ILE A 66 -15.05 2.12 10.28
N ALA A 67 -14.73 2.89 9.24
CA ALA A 67 -15.03 2.57 7.85
C ALA A 67 -13.76 2.48 7.01
N PHE A 68 -13.39 1.28 6.56
CA PHE A 68 -12.34 1.08 5.56
C PHE A 68 -12.90 1.34 4.16
N THR A 69 -12.30 2.27 3.41
CA THR A 69 -12.76 2.59 2.07
C THR A 69 -11.71 2.22 1.01
N SER A 70 -12.14 1.47 0.01
CA SER A 70 -11.33 1.07 -1.15
C SER A 70 -12.18 0.96 -2.41
N ALA A 71 -12.85 2.06 -2.77
CA ALA A 71 -13.79 2.14 -3.89
C ALA A 71 -13.36 3.18 -4.97
N GLY A 72 -12.14 3.70 -4.86
CA GLY A 72 -11.57 4.71 -5.75
C GLY A 72 -11.84 6.15 -5.29
N ALA A 73 -11.01 7.09 -5.78
CA ALA A 73 -10.99 8.48 -5.30
C ALA A 73 -12.31 9.23 -5.51
N GLY A 74 -13.02 8.94 -6.62
CA GLY A 74 -14.33 9.55 -6.89
C GLY A 74 -15.34 9.18 -5.81
N THR A 75 -15.50 7.89 -5.54
CA THR A 75 -16.41 7.37 -4.50
C THR A 75 -16.02 7.86 -3.11
N SER A 76 -14.71 7.87 -2.79
CA SER A 76 -14.25 8.39 -1.50
C SER A 76 -14.63 9.85 -1.30
N LYS A 77 -14.45 10.71 -2.31
CA LYS A 77 -14.84 12.13 -2.25
C LYS A 77 -16.35 12.30 -2.13
N GLU A 78 -17.11 11.55 -2.90
CA GLU A 78 -18.57 11.62 -2.92
C GLU A 78 -19.19 11.23 -1.57
N PHE A 79 -18.69 10.15 -0.94
CA PHE A 79 -19.31 9.57 0.25
C PHE A 79 -18.62 9.92 1.57
N ALA A 80 -17.50 10.66 1.57
CA ALA A 80 -16.76 10.98 2.79
C ALA A 80 -17.62 11.60 3.88
N GLU A 81 -18.42 12.63 3.55
CA GLU A 81 -19.32 13.29 4.48
C GLU A 81 -20.42 12.33 4.99
N THR A 82 -20.95 11.48 4.13
CA THR A 82 -21.95 10.48 4.52
C THR A 82 -21.38 9.48 5.52
N ILE A 83 -20.14 9.02 5.26
CA ILE A 83 -19.43 8.04 6.12
C ILE A 83 -19.12 8.66 7.48
N THR A 84 -18.60 9.87 7.51
CA THR A 84 -18.13 10.51 8.76
C THR A 84 -19.23 11.26 9.53
N LYS A 85 -20.41 11.41 8.94
CA LYS A 85 -21.56 12.18 9.50
C LYS A 85 -21.88 11.86 10.95
N TYR A 86 -21.78 10.61 11.34
CA TYR A 86 -22.14 10.15 12.69
C TYR A 86 -20.90 9.84 13.56
N GLY A 87 -19.71 10.29 13.15
CA GLY A 87 -18.49 10.14 13.93
C GLY A 87 -17.65 8.91 13.57
N ALA A 88 -18.01 8.16 12.54
CA ALA A 88 -17.16 7.08 12.04
C ALA A 88 -15.79 7.61 11.59
N VAL A 89 -14.73 6.89 11.92
CA VAL A 89 -13.40 7.15 11.38
C VAL A 89 -13.28 6.48 10.02
N MET A 90 -13.13 7.28 8.96
CA MET A 90 -12.91 6.80 7.61
C MET A 90 -11.41 6.60 7.37
N ILE A 91 -10.97 5.36 7.09
CA ILE A 91 -9.60 5.05 6.68
C ILE A 91 -9.62 4.76 5.18
N ASP A 92 -9.11 5.71 4.38
CA ASP A 92 -9.27 5.74 2.93
C ASP A 92 -8.02 5.25 2.19
N ASN A 93 -8.15 4.16 1.43
CA ASN A 93 -7.09 3.62 0.57
C ASN A 93 -6.93 4.34 -0.77
N SER A 94 -7.85 5.25 -1.12
CA SER A 94 -7.76 5.98 -2.37
C SER A 94 -6.75 7.13 -2.30
N SER A 95 -6.49 7.78 -3.43
CA SER A 95 -5.66 8.98 -3.48
C SER A 95 -6.43 10.27 -3.22
N ALA A 96 -7.70 10.18 -2.77
CA ALA A 96 -8.61 11.32 -2.70
C ALA A 96 -8.13 12.44 -1.78
N PHE A 97 -7.59 12.08 -0.63
CA PHE A 97 -7.31 13.00 0.48
C PHE A 97 -5.85 13.00 0.95
N ARG A 98 -4.97 12.22 0.31
CA ARG A 98 -3.60 11.99 0.79
C ARG A 98 -2.79 13.27 0.98
N MET A 99 -3.01 14.27 0.12
CA MET A 99 -2.26 15.53 0.15
C MET A 99 -3.05 16.69 0.74
N ASP A 100 -4.26 16.44 1.29
CA ASP A 100 -5.01 17.46 2.00
C ASP A 100 -4.34 17.75 3.36
N ASP A 101 -4.12 19.01 3.71
CA ASP A 101 -3.39 19.40 4.92
C ASP A 101 -4.12 19.01 6.21
N ASP A 102 -5.45 18.93 6.16
CA ASP A 102 -6.34 18.57 7.27
C ASP A 102 -6.67 17.06 7.33
N VAL A 103 -5.98 16.23 6.54
CA VAL A 103 -6.10 14.78 6.54
C VAL A 103 -4.73 14.15 6.78
N PRO A 104 -4.53 13.39 7.88
CA PRO A 104 -3.28 12.70 8.12
C PRO A 104 -3.07 11.56 7.12
N LEU A 105 -1.83 11.38 6.69
CA LEU A 105 -1.37 10.31 5.83
C LEU A 105 -0.47 9.38 6.63
N VAL A 106 -0.94 8.14 6.92
CA VAL A 106 -0.38 7.36 8.03
C VAL A 106 0.20 6.02 7.60
N VAL A 107 1.42 5.78 8.05
CA VAL A 107 2.07 4.46 8.11
C VAL A 107 2.45 4.21 9.56
N PRO A 108 1.82 3.27 10.29
CA PRO A 108 1.99 3.13 11.73
C PRO A 108 3.43 2.95 12.20
N GLU A 109 4.29 2.36 11.41
CA GLU A 109 5.72 2.18 11.72
C GLU A 109 6.51 3.51 11.64
N CYS A 110 5.95 4.55 11.02
CA CYS A 110 6.60 5.85 10.82
C CYS A 110 5.97 6.95 11.70
N ASN A 111 4.65 7.10 11.61
CA ASN A 111 3.93 8.27 12.14
C ASN A 111 2.54 7.94 12.70
N ALA A 112 2.40 6.85 13.46
CA ALA A 112 1.11 6.41 14.00
C ALA A 112 0.32 7.51 14.71
N GLU A 113 1.01 8.40 15.43
CA GLU A 113 0.39 9.48 16.22
C GLU A 113 -0.33 10.52 15.36
N ASP A 114 0.05 10.70 14.11
CA ASP A 114 -0.64 11.60 13.19
C ASP A 114 -2.12 11.21 13.01
N ALA A 115 -2.45 9.92 13.17
CA ALA A 115 -3.82 9.42 13.10
C ALA A 115 -4.76 10.05 14.15
N LEU A 116 -4.21 10.62 15.23
CA LEU A 116 -5.00 11.26 16.30
C LEU A 116 -5.50 12.64 15.89
N ASN A 117 -4.81 13.31 14.97
CA ASN A 117 -5.21 14.62 14.45
C ASN A 117 -5.91 14.49 13.10
N ARG A 118 -7.21 14.23 13.12
CA ARG A 118 -8.07 14.03 11.94
C ARG A 118 -9.35 14.86 12.01
N PRO A 119 -9.28 16.19 11.85
CA PRO A 119 -10.42 17.07 12.05
C PRO A 119 -11.63 16.75 11.16
N ARG A 120 -11.42 16.10 10.01
CA ARG A 120 -12.48 15.64 9.10
C ARG A 120 -12.99 14.23 9.40
N GLY A 121 -12.48 13.55 10.42
CA GLY A 121 -12.78 12.13 10.67
C GLY A 121 -12.17 11.18 9.63
N ILE A 122 -11.27 11.67 8.77
CA ILE A 122 -10.65 10.91 7.67
C ILE A 122 -9.17 10.71 7.97
N ILE A 123 -8.67 9.50 7.71
CA ILE A 123 -7.25 9.15 7.68
C ILE A 123 -6.95 8.59 6.28
N ALA A 124 -5.97 9.13 5.61
CA ALA A 124 -5.53 8.62 4.32
C ALA A 124 -4.51 7.49 4.49
N ASN A 125 -4.75 6.39 3.78
CA ASN A 125 -3.79 5.29 3.64
C ASN A 125 -2.94 5.55 2.39
N PRO A 126 -1.60 5.53 2.51
CA PRO A 126 -0.72 5.96 1.43
C PRO A 126 -0.71 5.05 0.20
N ASN A 127 0.04 5.45 -0.80
CA ASN A 127 0.36 4.65 -1.97
C ASN A 127 1.15 3.39 -1.59
N CYS A 128 0.90 2.28 -2.28
CA CYS A 128 1.45 0.97 -1.91
C CYS A 128 2.98 0.91 -1.97
N THR A 129 3.61 1.51 -2.98
CA THR A 129 5.07 1.58 -3.06
C THR A 129 5.62 2.53 -2.00
N THR A 130 4.99 3.67 -1.78
CA THR A 130 5.39 4.60 -0.70
C THR A 130 5.37 3.92 0.67
N ILE A 131 4.29 3.20 1.02
CA ILE A 131 4.21 2.49 2.31
C ILE A 131 5.40 1.55 2.49
N MET A 132 5.67 0.70 1.49
CA MET A 132 6.74 -0.29 1.62
C MET A 132 8.10 0.37 1.74
N MET A 133 8.36 1.42 0.98
CA MET A 133 9.62 2.16 1.04
C MET A 133 9.82 2.83 2.40
N VAL A 134 8.84 3.58 2.91
CA VAL A 134 9.01 4.35 4.16
C VAL A 134 9.13 3.45 5.39
N VAL A 135 8.50 2.27 5.41
CA VAL A 135 8.68 1.27 6.48
C VAL A 135 10.15 0.86 6.59
N VAL A 136 10.85 0.72 5.47
CA VAL A 136 12.29 0.38 5.45
C VAL A 136 13.18 1.60 5.67
N LEU A 137 12.77 2.78 5.22
CA LEU A 137 13.54 4.01 5.42
C LEU A 137 13.52 4.49 6.87
N GLN A 138 12.42 4.31 7.59
CA GLN A 138 12.28 4.83 8.96
C GLN A 138 13.36 4.34 9.94
N PRO A 139 13.71 3.05 10.03
CA PRO A 139 14.80 2.61 10.89
C PRO A 139 16.17 3.17 10.48
N LEU A 140 16.38 3.49 9.20
CA LEU A 140 17.63 4.10 8.72
C LEU A 140 17.65 5.60 9.01
N GLU A 141 16.53 6.30 8.85
CA GLU A 141 16.36 7.71 9.24
C GLU A 141 16.66 7.93 10.72
N ASN A 142 16.25 6.98 11.57
CA ASN A 142 16.54 7.02 13.02
C ASN A 142 18.04 6.93 13.34
N ILE A 143 18.86 6.40 12.44
CA ILE A 143 20.32 6.34 12.58
C ILE A 143 20.97 7.62 12.08
N SER A 144 20.59 8.07 10.87
CA SER A 144 21.14 9.25 10.22
C SER A 144 20.11 9.82 9.25
N HIS A 145 19.92 11.13 9.30
CA HIS A 145 18.97 11.83 8.42
C HIS A 145 19.23 11.51 6.94
N ILE A 146 18.17 11.10 6.23
CA ILE A 146 18.21 10.80 4.81
C ILE A 146 17.99 12.09 4.02
N LYS A 147 19.01 12.52 3.29
CA LYS A 147 18.97 13.73 2.47
C LYS A 147 18.38 13.49 1.10
N ARG A 148 18.60 12.30 0.53
CA ARG A 148 18.21 11.97 -0.84
C ARG A 148 17.81 10.52 -0.97
N ILE A 149 16.79 10.28 -1.79
CA ILE A 149 16.26 8.97 -2.12
C ILE A 149 16.16 8.87 -3.64
N HIS A 150 16.75 7.85 -4.23
CA HIS A 150 16.45 7.40 -5.58
C HIS A 150 15.82 6.02 -5.53
N VAL A 151 14.73 5.82 -6.23
CA VAL A 151 14.03 4.54 -6.20
C VAL A 151 13.54 4.15 -7.59
N ALA A 152 13.76 2.88 -7.95
CA ALA A 152 13.10 2.25 -9.07
C ALA A 152 12.16 1.17 -8.54
N SER A 153 10.86 1.28 -8.81
CA SER A 153 9.88 0.29 -8.41
C SER A 153 9.58 -0.71 -9.52
N TYR A 154 9.40 -1.98 -9.16
CA TYR A 154 9.03 -3.09 -10.02
C TYR A 154 7.66 -3.59 -9.57
N GLN A 155 6.60 -3.03 -10.18
CA GLN A 155 5.23 -3.18 -9.68
C GLN A 155 4.47 -4.27 -10.45
N SER A 156 3.92 -5.21 -9.71
CA SER A 156 3.11 -6.31 -10.24
C SER A 156 1.76 -5.86 -10.80
N ALA A 157 1.14 -6.69 -11.62
CA ALA A 157 -0.16 -6.46 -12.24
C ALA A 157 -1.29 -6.18 -11.23
N SER A 158 -1.23 -6.81 -10.05
CA SER A 158 -2.24 -6.67 -8.99
C SER A 158 -2.41 -5.24 -8.47
N GLY A 159 -1.38 -4.38 -8.59
CA GLY A 159 -1.50 -2.96 -8.28
C GLY A 159 -2.51 -2.20 -9.15
N ALA A 160 -2.81 -2.72 -10.34
CA ALA A 160 -3.87 -2.22 -11.22
C ALA A 160 -5.22 -2.98 -11.05
N GLY A 161 -5.33 -3.84 -10.04
CA GLY A 161 -6.54 -4.55 -9.65
C GLY A 161 -6.73 -5.92 -10.28
N ALA A 162 -7.82 -6.60 -9.91
CA ALA A 162 -8.10 -7.99 -10.33
C ALA A 162 -8.18 -8.16 -11.85
N ALA A 163 -8.76 -7.18 -12.57
CA ALA A 163 -8.87 -7.22 -14.03
C ALA A 163 -7.50 -7.18 -14.72
N ALA A 164 -6.52 -6.46 -14.16
CA ALA A 164 -5.15 -6.41 -14.69
C ALA A 164 -4.41 -7.73 -14.46
N MET A 165 -4.64 -8.39 -13.32
CA MET A 165 -4.12 -9.75 -13.07
C MET A 165 -4.69 -10.76 -14.08
N ALA A 166 -6.00 -10.71 -14.31
CA ALA A 166 -6.65 -11.59 -15.28
C ALA A 166 -6.14 -11.34 -16.70
N GLU A 167 -5.92 -10.07 -17.08
CA GLU A 167 -5.33 -9.73 -18.37
C GLU A 167 -3.91 -10.29 -18.52
N LEU A 168 -3.05 -10.15 -17.54
CA LEU A 168 -1.69 -10.71 -17.59
C LEU A 168 -1.73 -12.25 -17.74
N GLN A 169 -2.59 -12.92 -16.99
CA GLN A 169 -2.76 -14.36 -17.11
C GLN A 169 -3.26 -14.77 -18.51
N GLN A 170 -4.20 -14.00 -19.07
CA GLN A 170 -4.69 -14.21 -20.43
C GLN A 170 -3.59 -13.97 -21.48
N GLN A 171 -2.77 -12.94 -21.31
CA GLN A 171 -1.64 -12.68 -22.21
C GLN A 171 -0.62 -13.83 -22.22
N TYR A 172 -0.32 -14.42 -21.06
CA TYR A 172 0.55 -15.60 -20.99
C TYR A 172 -0.06 -16.81 -21.71
N LYS A 173 -1.38 -17.02 -21.55
CA LYS A 173 -2.08 -18.09 -22.23
C LYS A 173 -2.04 -17.90 -23.75
N GLU A 174 -2.34 -16.71 -24.24
CA GLU A 174 -2.29 -16.37 -25.66
C GLU A 174 -0.89 -16.60 -26.26
N MET A 175 0.17 -16.15 -25.54
CA MET A 175 1.55 -16.38 -26.00
C MET A 175 1.90 -17.86 -26.11
N VAL A 176 1.45 -18.70 -25.19
CA VAL A 176 1.73 -20.16 -25.23
C VAL A 176 0.92 -20.88 -26.29
N GLU A 177 -0.37 -20.53 -26.44
CA GLU A 177 -1.30 -21.23 -27.33
C GLU A 177 -1.28 -20.71 -28.76
N GLU A 178 -1.07 -19.39 -28.95
CA GLU A 178 -1.24 -18.70 -30.23
C GLU A 178 0.06 -18.05 -30.75
N GLY A 179 1.08 -17.90 -29.89
CA GLY A 179 2.35 -17.27 -30.24
C GLY A 179 2.34 -15.75 -30.26
N GLU A 180 1.19 -15.11 -30.00
CA GLU A 180 1.02 -13.66 -29.99
C GLU A 180 0.00 -13.22 -28.94
N VAL A 181 0.14 -12.01 -28.37
CA VAL A 181 -0.81 -11.41 -27.44
C VAL A 181 -1.86 -10.59 -28.20
N LYS A 182 -3.13 -10.86 -27.94
CA LYS A 182 -4.29 -10.15 -28.50
C LYS A 182 -5.01 -9.28 -27.48
N THR A 183 -4.93 -9.67 -26.20
CA THR A 183 -5.62 -8.97 -25.11
C THR A 183 -4.76 -7.89 -24.50
N ILE A 184 -4.93 -6.64 -24.90
CA ILE A 184 -4.31 -5.44 -24.32
C ILE A 184 -5.44 -4.43 -24.07
N LYS A 185 -5.93 -4.36 -22.81
CA LYS A 185 -7.08 -3.55 -22.41
C LYS A 185 -6.85 -2.69 -21.17
N LYS A 186 -6.10 -3.21 -20.20
CA LYS A 186 -5.80 -2.53 -18.92
C LYS A 186 -4.43 -1.87 -18.91
N PHE A 187 -3.48 -2.47 -19.59
CA PHE A 187 -2.15 -1.91 -19.75
C PHE A 187 -2.03 -1.16 -21.07
N ALA A 188 -1.12 -0.19 -21.15
CA ALA A 188 -0.85 0.58 -22.37
C ALA A 188 -0.21 -0.29 -23.45
N HIS A 189 0.48 -1.36 -23.05
CA HIS A 189 1.19 -2.29 -23.92
C HIS A 189 1.05 -3.72 -23.40
N GLN A 190 1.44 -4.71 -24.20
CA GLN A 190 1.63 -6.08 -23.74
C GLN A 190 2.55 -6.09 -22.52
N LEU A 191 2.13 -6.78 -21.45
CA LEU A 191 2.91 -6.93 -20.23
C LEU A 191 3.59 -8.29 -20.13
N ALA A 192 2.98 -9.38 -20.63
CA ALA A 192 3.59 -10.69 -20.65
C ALA A 192 4.95 -10.66 -21.37
N TYR A 193 6.01 -11.14 -20.71
CA TYR A 193 7.42 -11.10 -21.17
C TYR A 193 7.97 -9.67 -21.41
N ASN A 194 7.40 -8.66 -20.78
CA ASN A 194 7.76 -7.27 -20.98
C ASN A 194 7.85 -6.49 -19.66
N VAL A 195 8.43 -5.29 -19.72
CA VAL A 195 8.38 -4.26 -18.69
C VAL A 195 7.88 -2.96 -19.31
N ILE A 196 7.01 -2.23 -18.59
CA ILE A 196 6.44 -0.97 -19.07
C ILE A 196 6.90 0.14 -18.11
N PRO A 197 7.77 1.08 -18.55
CA PRO A 197 8.30 2.16 -17.71
C PRO A 197 7.27 3.29 -17.54
N GLN A 198 6.05 2.93 -17.18
CA GLN A 198 4.94 3.84 -16.95
C GLN A 198 3.90 3.20 -16.03
N ILE A 199 3.59 3.89 -14.95
CA ILE A 199 2.43 3.60 -14.10
C ILE A 199 1.70 4.91 -13.86
N ASP A 200 0.36 4.92 -14.13
CA ASP A 200 -0.48 6.12 -14.10
C ASP A 200 -0.12 7.11 -15.24
N VAL A 201 -0.70 8.31 -15.23
CA VAL A 201 -0.57 9.31 -16.29
C VAL A 201 0.66 10.20 -16.10
N PHE A 202 1.24 10.64 -17.20
CA PHE A 202 2.35 11.59 -17.18
C PHE A 202 1.90 12.98 -16.72
N GLN A 203 2.80 13.66 -16.00
CA GLN A 203 2.67 15.04 -15.56
C GLN A 203 3.53 15.98 -16.46
N PRO A 204 3.30 17.30 -16.46
CA PRO A 204 4.07 18.23 -17.28
C PRO A 204 5.58 18.22 -17.02
N ASN A 205 6.02 17.77 -15.85
CA ASN A 205 7.43 17.64 -15.47
C ASN A 205 8.10 16.36 -15.98
N GLY A 206 7.38 15.53 -16.75
CA GLY A 206 7.87 14.27 -17.29
C GLY A 206 7.78 13.06 -16.34
N TYR A 207 7.45 13.27 -15.07
CA TYR A 207 7.15 12.19 -14.14
C TYR A 207 5.73 11.70 -14.31
N THR A 208 5.46 10.45 -13.93
CA THR A 208 4.08 9.95 -13.82
C THR A 208 3.47 10.38 -12.48
N LYS A 209 2.14 10.33 -12.42
CA LYS A 209 1.42 10.58 -11.17
C LYS A 209 1.81 9.59 -10.07
N GLU A 210 2.12 8.34 -10.41
CA GLU A 210 2.61 7.33 -9.45
C GLU A 210 3.95 7.75 -8.84
N GLU A 211 4.89 8.20 -9.64
CA GLU A 211 6.20 8.70 -9.20
C GLU A 211 6.08 9.93 -8.30
N MET A 212 5.15 10.85 -8.65
CA MET A 212 4.87 12.02 -7.82
C MET A 212 4.22 11.68 -6.48
N LYS A 213 3.48 10.56 -6.39
CA LYS A 213 3.00 10.06 -5.08
C LYS A 213 4.18 9.69 -4.18
N MET A 214 5.16 8.95 -4.69
CA MET A 214 6.35 8.59 -3.90
C MET A 214 7.10 9.83 -3.41
N TYR A 215 7.24 10.86 -4.25
CA TYR A 215 7.88 12.12 -3.86
C TYR A 215 7.11 12.86 -2.75
N ASN A 216 5.81 13.06 -2.93
CA ASN A 216 5.00 13.89 -2.03
C ASN A 216 4.66 13.16 -0.73
N GLU A 217 4.22 11.91 -0.85
CA GLU A 217 3.75 11.12 0.29
C GLU A 217 4.89 10.76 1.25
N THR A 218 6.08 10.41 0.75
CA THR A 218 7.26 10.14 1.59
C THR A 218 7.57 11.32 2.50
N ARG A 219 7.56 12.54 1.96
CA ARG A 219 7.85 13.75 2.72
C ARG A 219 6.80 14.03 3.80
N LYS A 220 5.52 13.79 3.48
CA LYS A 220 4.41 13.98 4.41
C LYS A 220 4.44 12.95 5.53
N ILE A 221 4.66 11.67 5.22
CA ILE A 221 4.67 10.57 6.20
C ILE A 221 5.86 10.68 7.14
N MET A 222 7.06 10.90 6.60
CA MET A 222 8.30 10.91 7.37
C MET A 222 8.62 12.29 7.97
N HIS A 223 7.78 13.31 7.74
CA HIS A 223 8.02 14.70 8.16
C HIS A 223 9.42 15.19 7.77
N THR A 224 9.85 14.87 6.54
CA THR A 224 11.21 15.11 6.05
C THR A 224 11.24 16.06 4.85
N ASP A 225 12.35 16.74 4.67
CA ASP A 225 12.66 17.52 3.46
C ASP A 225 13.49 16.73 2.44
N ALA A 226 13.72 15.44 2.67
CA ALA A 226 14.48 14.56 1.80
C ALA A 226 14.06 14.70 0.32
N LYS A 227 15.05 14.79 -0.55
CA LYS A 227 14.81 14.85 -2.01
C LYS A 227 14.57 13.44 -2.52
N CYS A 228 13.40 13.20 -3.10
CA CYS A 228 13.04 11.89 -3.65
C CYS A 228 12.89 11.97 -5.18
N SER A 229 13.42 10.98 -5.88
CA SER A 229 13.18 10.78 -7.32
C SER A 229 12.87 9.32 -7.58
N ALA A 230 11.78 9.05 -8.29
CA ALA A 230 11.27 7.72 -8.53
C ALA A 230 11.15 7.41 -10.02
N MET A 231 11.37 6.14 -10.39
CA MET A 231 10.98 5.55 -11.68
C MET A 231 10.06 4.37 -11.39
N CYS A 232 8.81 4.44 -11.84
CA CYS A 232 7.84 3.38 -11.60
C CYS A 232 7.63 2.50 -12.83
N VAL A 233 7.94 1.22 -12.70
CA VAL A 233 7.91 0.25 -13.80
C VAL A 233 6.89 -0.84 -13.52
N ARG A 234 5.99 -1.12 -14.46
CA ARG A 234 5.11 -2.28 -14.44
C ARG A 234 5.87 -3.49 -14.95
N VAL A 235 5.88 -4.58 -14.16
CA VAL A 235 6.55 -5.84 -14.52
C VAL A 235 5.56 -6.99 -14.62
N SER A 236 5.95 -8.03 -15.34
CA SER A 236 5.11 -9.19 -15.63
C SER A 236 5.02 -10.20 -14.48
N SER A 237 4.87 -9.71 -13.25
CA SER A 237 4.53 -10.50 -12.07
C SER A 237 3.08 -10.25 -11.64
N LEU A 238 2.44 -11.27 -11.04
CA LEU A 238 1.03 -11.15 -10.65
C LEU A 238 0.83 -10.36 -9.36
N ARG A 239 1.63 -10.61 -8.32
CA ARG A 239 1.47 -10.07 -6.96
C ARG A 239 2.82 -9.78 -6.35
N SER A 240 2.88 -8.90 -5.37
CA SER A 240 4.04 -8.29 -4.72
C SER A 240 4.79 -7.31 -5.61
N HIS A 241 5.12 -6.17 -5.02
CA HIS A 241 6.02 -5.19 -5.63
C HIS A 241 7.42 -5.35 -5.08
N SER A 242 8.38 -4.86 -5.84
CA SER A 242 9.76 -4.75 -5.38
C SER A 242 10.30 -3.37 -5.71
N GLU A 243 11.32 -2.94 -4.98
CA GLU A 243 11.94 -1.65 -5.18
C GLU A 243 13.46 -1.78 -5.03
N SER A 244 14.18 -1.12 -5.91
CA SER A 244 15.62 -0.87 -5.78
C SER A 244 15.78 0.55 -5.28
N VAL A 245 16.39 0.71 -4.10
CA VAL A 245 16.47 1.99 -3.40
C VAL A 245 17.92 2.37 -3.17
N TRP A 246 18.24 3.64 -3.44
CA TRP A 246 19.49 4.30 -3.10
C TRP A 246 19.18 5.47 -2.19
N ILE A 247 19.91 5.58 -1.09
CA ILE A 247 19.80 6.70 -0.16
C ILE A 247 21.16 7.36 0.05
N GLU A 248 21.13 8.68 0.22
CA GLU A 248 22.24 9.47 0.74
C GLU A 248 21.84 9.97 2.13
N THR A 249 22.69 9.72 3.12
CA THR A 249 22.46 10.13 4.52
C THR A 249 23.40 11.25 4.94
N GLU A 250 23.10 11.91 6.04
CA GLU A 250 23.94 13.01 6.57
C GLU A 250 25.32 12.52 7.02
N ARG A 251 25.35 11.37 7.69
CA ARG A 251 26.57 10.61 8.01
C ARG A 251 26.49 9.19 7.47
N PRO A 252 27.59 8.54 7.14
CA PRO A 252 27.56 7.19 6.62
C PRO A 252 26.96 6.21 7.62
N ILE A 253 26.12 5.29 7.14
CA ILE A 253 25.59 4.14 7.86
C ILE A 253 26.35 2.90 7.36
N SER A 254 26.92 2.09 8.24
CA SER A 254 27.55 0.83 7.83
C SER A 254 26.48 -0.20 7.41
N VAL A 255 26.88 -1.20 6.63
CA VAL A 255 25.98 -2.28 6.21
C VAL A 255 25.45 -3.04 7.44
N GLU A 256 26.31 -3.28 8.41
CA GLU A 256 25.97 -3.98 9.66
C GLU A 256 24.98 -3.18 10.52
N GLU A 257 25.15 -1.85 10.64
CA GLU A 257 24.19 -0.97 11.31
C GLU A 257 22.82 -1.01 10.61
N ALA A 258 22.81 -0.92 9.27
CA ALA A 258 21.58 -0.97 8.48
C ALA A 258 20.87 -2.33 8.64
N GLN A 259 21.59 -3.44 8.52
CA GLN A 259 21.04 -4.79 8.70
C GLN A 259 20.46 -4.98 10.11
N LYS A 260 21.18 -4.54 11.13
CA LYS A 260 20.72 -4.60 12.53
C LYS A 260 19.45 -3.76 12.76
N ALA A 261 19.40 -2.55 12.23
CA ALA A 261 18.25 -1.68 12.36
C ALA A 261 17.02 -2.24 11.66
N ILE A 262 17.17 -2.71 10.43
CA ILE A 262 16.09 -3.32 9.66
C ILE A 262 15.59 -4.61 10.30
N ALA A 263 16.49 -5.47 10.79
CA ALA A 263 16.12 -6.73 11.46
C ALA A 263 15.35 -6.51 12.78
N ALA A 264 15.54 -5.36 13.43
CA ALA A 264 14.85 -5.00 14.66
C ALA A 264 13.56 -4.18 14.44
N ALA A 265 13.33 -3.68 13.21
CA ALA A 265 12.22 -2.79 12.91
C ALA A 265 10.90 -3.56 12.73
N PRO A 266 9.79 -3.06 13.29
CA PRO A 266 8.47 -3.62 13.03
C PRO A 266 8.13 -3.50 11.54
N GLY A 267 7.43 -4.49 11.00
CA GLY A 267 7.01 -4.52 9.59
C GLY A 267 8.14 -4.83 8.59
N CYS A 268 9.37 -5.10 9.07
CA CYS A 268 10.51 -5.48 8.25
C CYS A 268 10.98 -6.91 8.56
N THR A 269 11.39 -7.63 7.54
CA THR A 269 12.12 -8.90 7.66
C THR A 269 13.41 -8.84 6.85
N LEU A 270 14.56 -8.99 7.51
CA LEU A 270 15.85 -9.05 6.84
C LEU A 270 16.04 -10.42 6.17
N LYS A 271 16.35 -10.40 4.87
CA LYS A 271 16.66 -11.57 4.07
C LYS A 271 17.84 -11.23 3.14
N ASP A 272 19.05 -11.30 3.67
CA ASP A 272 20.24 -10.75 3.01
C ASP A 272 21.48 -11.61 3.23
N ASP A 273 21.61 -12.67 2.42
CA ASP A 273 22.82 -13.50 2.36
C ASP A 273 23.20 -13.79 0.90
N PRO A 274 24.08 -12.98 0.31
CA PRO A 274 24.54 -13.20 -1.07
C PRO A 274 25.30 -14.51 -1.27
N THR A 275 25.91 -15.08 -0.22
CA THR A 275 26.69 -16.31 -0.34
C THR A 275 25.82 -17.54 -0.58
N THR A 276 24.60 -17.52 -0.07
CA THR A 276 23.58 -18.55 -0.26
C THR A 276 22.50 -18.15 -1.28
N LEU A 277 22.70 -17.05 -2.01
CA LEU A 277 21.74 -16.48 -2.96
C LEU A 277 20.39 -16.15 -2.30
N THR A 278 20.42 -15.76 -1.02
CA THR A 278 19.24 -15.46 -0.23
C THR A 278 18.93 -13.96 -0.26
N TYR A 279 17.85 -13.60 -0.93
CA TYR A 279 17.33 -12.23 -1.05
C TYR A 279 15.82 -12.25 -1.32
N PRO A 280 15.08 -11.15 -1.04
CA PRO A 280 13.63 -11.16 -1.21
C PRO A 280 13.21 -11.17 -2.69
N MET A 281 12.16 -11.96 -2.99
CA MET A 281 11.58 -12.03 -4.33
C MET A 281 10.03 -11.99 -4.25
N PRO A 282 9.34 -11.45 -5.28
CA PRO A 282 7.88 -11.32 -5.28
C PRO A 282 7.12 -12.62 -5.01
N LEU A 283 7.57 -13.77 -5.54
CA LEU A 283 6.92 -15.07 -5.32
C LEU A 283 6.90 -15.49 -3.85
N GLU A 284 7.92 -15.09 -3.08
CA GLU A 284 8.06 -15.46 -1.67
C GLU A 284 7.34 -14.50 -0.73
N THR A 285 7.23 -13.22 -1.14
CA THR A 285 6.63 -12.17 -0.31
C THR A 285 5.13 -12.01 -0.53
N ALA A 286 4.58 -12.61 -1.59
CA ALA A 286 3.14 -12.64 -1.84
C ALA A 286 2.39 -13.32 -0.68
N GLY A 287 1.40 -12.65 -0.11
CA GLY A 287 0.61 -13.10 1.04
C GLY A 287 1.31 -12.92 2.40
N LYS A 288 2.47 -12.26 2.46
CA LYS A 288 3.16 -11.95 3.71
C LYS A 288 2.86 -10.53 4.19
N ASP A 289 2.97 -10.33 5.51
CA ASP A 289 2.68 -9.05 6.16
C ASP A 289 3.85 -8.07 6.09
N ASP A 290 5.07 -8.57 6.30
CA ASP A 290 6.28 -7.74 6.36
C ASP A 290 6.77 -7.33 4.97
N VAL A 291 7.52 -6.23 4.95
CA VAL A 291 8.41 -5.86 3.85
C VAL A 291 9.76 -6.55 4.04
N TYR A 292 10.14 -7.37 3.08
CA TYR A 292 11.40 -8.10 3.11
C TYR A 292 12.50 -7.27 2.48
N VAL A 293 13.65 -7.20 3.13
CA VAL A 293 14.78 -6.36 2.72
C VAL A 293 16.04 -7.20 2.57
N GLY A 294 16.79 -6.93 1.53
CA GLY A 294 18.07 -7.58 1.26
C GLY A 294 18.92 -6.82 0.26
N ARG A 295 20.04 -7.40 -0.15
CA ARG A 295 21.01 -6.76 -1.05
C ARG A 295 21.52 -5.41 -0.52
N ILE A 296 21.62 -5.29 0.83
CA ILE A 296 22.11 -4.09 1.50
C ILE A 296 23.63 -4.00 1.27
N ARG A 297 24.06 -2.87 0.74
CA ARG A 297 25.48 -2.64 0.44
C ARG A 297 25.78 -1.15 0.39
N LYS A 298 27.05 -0.80 0.52
CA LYS A 298 27.53 0.56 0.29
C LYS A 298 27.29 0.99 -1.15
N ASP A 299 26.95 2.24 -1.35
CA ASP A 299 26.99 2.86 -2.68
C ASP A 299 28.46 3.08 -3.08
N LEU A 300 28.76 2.76 -4.33
CA LEU A 300 30.12 2.95 -4.88
C LEU A 300 30.36 4.40 -5.35
N SER A 301 29.29 5.16 -5.52
CA SER A 301 29.34 6.54 -6.03
C SER A 301 29.24 7.61 -4.94
N ASP A 302 28.85 7.23 -3.71
CA ASP A 302 28.68 8.13 -2.58
C ASP A 302 29.08 7.44 -1.27
N GLU A 303 30.04 8.03 -0.54
CA GLU A 303 30.55 7.48 0.72
C GLU A 303 29.50 7.49 1.86
N ASN A 304 28.50 8.37 1.77
CA ASN A 304 27.34 8.40 2.67
C ASN A 304 26.15 7.59 2.12
N GLY A 305 26.35 6.94 0.97
CA GLY A 305 25.31 6.21 0.28
C GLY A 305 25.13 4.78 0.75
N LEU A 306 23.87 4.34 0.78
CA LEU A 306 23.47 2.94 0.88
C LEU A 306 22.52 2.58 -0.26
N THR A 307 22.60 1.34 -0.72
CA THR A 307 21.67 0.78 -1.68
C THR A 307 21.15 -0.56 -1.19
N PHE A 308 19.86 -0.82 -1.41
CA PHE A 308 19.21 -2.05 -0.99
C PHE A 308 18.04 -2.42 -1.91
N TRP A 309 17.57 -3.62 -1.75
CA TRP A 309 16.39 -4.14 -2.41
C TRP A 309 15.33 -4.50 -1.39
N LEU A 310 14.08 -4.17 -1.68
CA LEU A 310 12.94 -4.61 -0.88
C LEU A 310 11.90 -5.30 -1.77
N SER A 311 11.10 -6.16 -1.15
CA SER A 311 9.93 -6.79 -1.77
C SER A 311 8.85 -7.01 -0.72
N GLY A 312 7.60 -6.72 -1.08
CA GLY A 312 6.46 -6.86 -0.17
C GLY A 312 5.13 -6.99 -0.90
N ASP A 313 4.12 -7.46 -0.20
CA ASP A 313 2.77 -7.61 -0.74
C ASP A 313 2.02 -6.27 -0.70
N GLN A 314 1.86 -5.66 -1.86
CA GLN A 314 1.23 -4.35 -1.99
C GLN A 314 -0.29 -4.36 -1.72
N ILE A 315 -0.94 -5.52 -1.67
CA ILE A 315 -2.35 -5.63 -1.27
C ILE A 315 -2.47 -5.76 0.25
N ARG A 316 -1.47 -6.38 0.90
CA ARG A 316 -1.39 -6.49 2.37
C ARG A 316 -0.74 -5.25 2.96
N LYS A 317 0.56 -5.24 3.20
CA LYS A 317 1.23 -4.08 3.83
C LYS A 317 1.07 -2.80 3.02
N GLY A 318 1.11 -2.88 1.70
CA GLY A 318 0.93 -1.72 0.82
C GLY A 318 -0.52 -1.18 0.76
N ALA A 319 -1.51 -1.84 1.38
CA ALA A 319 -2.91 -1.39 1.32
C ALA A 319 -3.70 -1.83 2.56
N ALA A 320 -4.34 -3.01 2.52
CA ALA A 320 -5.32 -3.43 3.51
C ALA A 320 -4.72 -3.58 4.91
N LEU A 321 -3.54 -4.19 5.01
CA LEU A 321 -2.89 -4.39 6.31
C LEU A 321 -2.50 -3.05 6.95
N ASN A 322 -1.94 -2.12 6.20
CA ASN A 322 -1.57 -0.81 6.72
C ASN A 322 -2.80 -0.08 7.30
N ALA A 323 -3.92 -0.11 6.57
CA ALA A 323 -5.17 0.49 7.04
C ALA A 323 -5.71 -0.20 8.31
N VAL A 324 -5.63 -1.54 8.39
CA VAL A 324 -6.02 -2.29 9.60
C VAL A 324 -5.10 -1.96 10.77
N GLN A 325 -3.78 -1.85 10.54
CA GLN A 325 -2.84 -1.43 11.59
C GLN A 325 -3.09 -0.01 12.09
N ILE A 326 -3.53 0.93 11.23
CA ILE A 326 -3.99 2.26 11.67
C ILE A 326 -5.18 2.11 12.62
N ALA A 327 -6.16 1.29 12.26
CA ALA A 327 -7.31 1.03 13.12
C ALA A 327 -6.92 0.36 14.44
N GLU A 328 -6.03 -0.63 14.42
CA GLU A 328 -5.48 -1.28 15.62
C GLU A 328 -4.79 -0.27 16.54
N TYR A 329 -4.03 0.67 15.98
CA TYR A 329 -3.42 1.74 16.75
C TYR A 329 -4.47 2.60 17.46
N LEU A 330 -5.52 3.03 16.74
CA LEU A 330 -6.60 3.84 17.32
C LEU A 330 -7.34 3.10 18.45
N VAL A 331 -7.61 1.81 18.28
CA VAL A 331 -8.20 0.96 19.31
C VAL A 331 -7.27 0.85 20.52
N LYS A 332 -5.99 0.57 20.30
CA LYS A 332 -4.98 0.43 21.35
C LYS A 332 -4.85 1.67 22.24
N VAL A 333 -4.97 2.85 21.65
CA VAL A 333 -4.87 4.13 22.40
C VAL A 333 -6.23 4.64 22.90
N GLY A 334 -7.32 3.87 22.72
CA GLY A 334 -8.65 4.23 23.19
C GLY A 334 -9.28 5.41 22.44
N ASN A 335 -8.88 5.65 21.21
CA ASN A 335 -9.33 6.79 20.39
C ASN A 335 -10.52 6.46 19.47
N VAL A 336 -10.94 5.22 19.41
CA VAL A 336 -12.21 4.70 18.91
C VAL A 336 -12.79 3.75 19.94
N LYS A 337 -14.13 3.69 20.03
CA LYS A 337 -14.85 2.95 21.09
C LYS A 337 -14.92 1.46 20.81
#